data_5d5b0a6bed65236f69bf60244961b49e
#
_entry.id   5d5b0a6bed65236f69bf60244961b49e
#
_cell.length_a   1.000
_cell.length_b   1.000
_cell.length_c   1.000
_cell.angle_alpha   90.00
_cell.angle_beta   90.00
_cell.angle_gamma   90.00
#
_symmetry.space_group_name_H-M   'P 1'
#
loop_
_entity.id
_entity.type
_entity.pdbx_description
1 polymer ?
#
loop_
_entity_poly.entity_id
_entity_poly.type
_entity_poly.pdbx_seq_one_letter_code
_entity_poly.pdbx_strand_id
1 'polypeptide(L)'
;MDLQIKLFSGLDRGNHVIIITRGSVDIDGFREIFRNVVNTTRSLLDCRVLIDLQDATYNLEPGDIRDFAENLRPEYWPPTNRVALVSEPDPQDYSQLCVLSAYLSNRAIRNAVFKDTKTAVNWLAEIM
;
A
#
# COMPACT_ATOMS: atom_id res chain seq x y z
N MET A 1 -11.35 12.33 -2.25
CA MET A 1 -10.76 10.98 -2.38
C MET A 1 -11.86 9.94 -2.24
N ASP A 2 -11.99 9.10 -3.22
CA ASP A 2 -12.90 7.96 -3.16
C ASP A 2 -12.12 6.69 -2.88
N LEU A 3 -12.59 5.91 -1.91
CA LEU A 3 -11.92 4.71 -1.45
C LEU A 3 -12.86 3.52 -1.56
N GLN A 4 -12.41 2.45 -2.22
CA GLN A 4 -13.15 1.20 -2.31
C GLN A 4 -12.27 0.06 -1.79
N ILE A 5 -12.80 -0.72 -0.87
CA ILE A 5 -12.08 -1.84 -0.26
C ILE A 5 -12.77 -3.14 -0.64
N LYS A 6 -11.98 -4.10 -1.15
CA LYS A 6 -12.45 -5.45 -1.48
C LYS A 6 -11.61 -6.45 -0.72
N LEU A 7 -12.26 -7.39 -0.05
CA LEU A 7 -11.60 -8.44 0.71
C LEU A 7 -11.89 -9.79 0.07
N PHE A 8 -10.84 -10.55 -0.22
CA PHE A 8 -10.93 -11.91 -0.74
C PHE A 8 -10.22 -12.87 0.21
N SER A 9 -10.91 -13.93 0.63
CA SER A 9 -10.32 -14.98 1.44
C SER A 9 -9.99 -16.17 0.54
N GLY A 10 -8.72 -16.60 0.56
CA GLY A 10 -8.29 -17.79 -0.16
C GLY A 10 -7.86 -18.86 0.82
N LEU A 11 -8.29 -20.11 0.58
CA LEU A 11 -7.93 -21.22 1.47
C LEU A 11 -6.42 -21.52 1.43
N ASP A 12 -5.80 -21.38 0.25
CA ASP A 12 -4.41 -21.79 0.04
C ASP A 12 -3.42 -20.63 -0.09
N ARG A 13 -3.89 -19.39 -0.18
CA ARG A 13 -3.05 -18.24 -0.52
C ARG A 13 -3.18 -17.06 0.45
N GLY A 14 -3.78 -17.29 1.61
CA GLY A 14 -3.98 -16.23 2.59
C GLY A 14 -5.10 -15.27 2.19
N ASN A 15 -5.11 -14.13 2.82
CA ASN A 15 -6.14 -13.11 2.63
C ASN A 15 -5.63 -12.02 1.68
N HIS A 16 -6.48 -11.61 0.76
CA HIS A 16 -6.16 -10.55 -0.21
C HIS A 16 -7.07 -9.35 0.04
N VAL A 17 -6.46 -8.19 0.17
CA VAL A 17 -7.17 -6.91 0.34
C VAL A 17 -6.80 -6.02 -0.84
N ILE A 18 -7.80 -5.54 -1.57
CA ILE A 18 -7.60 -4.61 -2.67
C ILE A 18 -8.23 -3.29 -2.28
N ILE A 19 -7.42 -2.23 -2.29
CA ILE A 19 -7.88 -0.88 -2.01
C ILE A 19 -7.72 -0.06 -3.28
N ILE A 20 -8.84 0.39 -3.85
CA ILE A 20 -8.85 1.23 -5.03
C ILE A 20 -9.10 2.66 -4.58
N THR A 21 -8.18 3.56 -4.91
CA THR A 21 -8.26 4.96 -4.53
C THR A 21 -8.36 5.82 -5.78
N ARG A 22 -9.29 6.76 -5.79
CA ARG A 22 -9.54 7.67 -6.90
C ARG A 22 -9.56 9.10 -6.42
N GLY A 23 -9.21 10.01 -7.32
CA GLY A 23 -9.25 11.44 -7.04
C GLY A 23 -7.96 11.95 -6.43
N SER A 24 -8.04 13.12 -5.81
CA SER A 24 -6.89 13.80 -5.24
C SER A 24 -6.57 13.24 -3.85
N VAL A 25 -5.33 12.84 -3.64
CA VAL A 25 -4.87 12.23 -2.38
C VAL A 25 -3.72 13.05 -1.81
N ASP A 26 -3.93 13.61 -0.64
CA ASP A 26 -2.87 14.28 0.13
C ASP A 26 -2.30 13.33 1.19
N ILE A 27 -1.41 13.83 2.03
CA ILE A 27 -0.79 12.99 3.06
C ILE A 27 -1.82 12.47 4.07
N ASP A 28 -2.85 13.25 4.38
CA ASP A 28 -3.93 12.79 5.26
C ASP A 28 -4.74 11.68 4.58
N GLY A 29 -4.89 11.75 3.26
CA GLY A 29 -5.49 10.68 2.49
C GLY A 29 -4.69 9.39 2.58
N PHE A 30 -3.36 9.46 2.50
CA PHE A 30 -2.51 8.29 2.69
C PHE A 30 -2.63 7.73 4.11
N ARG A 31 -2.72 8.59 5.12
CA ARG A 31 -2.96 8.14 6.49
C ARG A 31 -4.27 7.37 6.60
N GLU A 32 -5.31 7.85 5.93
CA GLU A 32 -6.61 7.18 5.91
C GLU A 32 -6.53 5.82 5.21
N ILE A 33 -5.84 5.75 4.07
CA ILE A 33 -5.63 4.49 3.34
C ILE A 33 -4.96 3.46 4.26
N PHE A 34 -3.85 3.83 4.90
CA PHE A 34 -3.11 2.90 5.76
C PHE A 34 -3.86 2.56 7.03
N ARG A 35 -4.66 3.49 7.57
CA ARG A 35 -5.54 3.17 8.69
C ARG A 35 -6.55 2.09 8.31
N ASN A 36 -7.13 2.18 7.12
CA ASN A 36 -8.04 1.15 6.61
C ASN A 36 -7.31 -0.17 6.39
N VAL A 37 -6.07 -0.14 5.91
CA VAL A 37 -5.26 -1.35 5.76
C VAL A 37 -5.08 -2.03 7.12
N VAL A 38 -4.64 -1.28 8.13
CA VAL A 38 -4.42 -1.83 9.47
C VAL A 38 -5.72 -2.39 10.06
N ASN A 39 -6.82 -1.64 9.96
CA ASN A 39 -8.09 -2.06 10.52
C ASN A 39 -8.62 -3.32 9.84
N THR A 40 -8.45 -3.43 8.52
CA THR A 40 -8.93 -4.58 7.75
C THR A 40 -8.08 -5.82 7.99
N THR A 41 -6.76 -5.65 8.17
CA THR A 41 -5.82 -6.78 8.30
C THR A 41 -5.57 -7.21 9.73
N ARG A 42 -6.00 -6.43 10.72
CA ARG A 42 -5.67 -6.63 12.14
C ARG A 42 -5.97 -8.03 12.65
N SER A 43 -7.12 -8.61 12.23
CA SER A 43 -7.55 -9.92 12.69
C SER A 43 -7.27 -11.04 11.69
N LEU A 44 -6.54 -10.73 10.62
CA LEU A 44 -6.26 -11.68 9.55
C LEU A 44 -4.77 -12.03 9.56
N LEU A 45 -4.47 -13.27 9.13
CA LEU A 45 -3.10 -13.74 9.00
C LEU A 45 -2.67 -13.72 7.54
N ASP A 46 -1.40 -13.43 7.30
CA ASP A 46 -0.77 -13.50 5.97
C ASP A 46 -1.58 -12.71 4.93
N CYS A 47 -1.74 -11.42 5.19
CA CYS A 47 -2.48 -10.54 4.29
C CYS A 47 -1.59 -10.02 3.17
N ARG A 48 -2.14 -10.01 1.97
CA ARG A 48 -1.53 -9.44 0.78
C ARG A 48 -2.40 -8.28 0.34
N VAL A 49 -1.83 -7.08 0.40
CA VAL A 49 -2.57 -5.84 0.18
C VAL A 49 -2.13 -5.21 -1.12
N LEU A 50 -3.08 -4.91 -1.99
CA LEU A 50 -2.85 -4.15 -3.21
C LEU A 50 -3.52 -2.80 -3.05
N ILE A 51 -2.73 -1.73 -3.11
CA ILE A 51 -3.24 -0.36 -3.10
C ILE A 51 -3.13 0.18 -4.52
N ASP A 52 -4.27 0.31 -5.18
CA ASP A 52 -4.34 0.78 -6.56
C ASP A 52 -4.53 2.29 -6.58
N LEU A 53 -3.49 2.99 -7.00
CA LEU A 53 -3.46 4.44 -7.10
C LEU A 53 -3.44 4.93 -8.56
N GLN A 54 -3.80 4.05 -9.51
CA GLN A 54 -3.73 4.40 -10.93
C GLN A 54 -4.68 5.53 -11.32
N ASP A 55 -5.82 5.65 -10.64
CA ASP A 55 -6.80 6.71 -10.89
C ASP A 55 -6.73 7.84 -9.85
N ALA A 56 -5.65 7.88 -9.07
CA ALA A 56 -5.42 8.91 -8.07
C ALA A 56 -4.36 9.91 -8.56
N THR A 57 -4.51 11.15 -8.10
CA THR A 57 -3.47 12.17 -8.26
C THR A 57 -2.97 12.54 -6.87
N TYR A 58 -1.66 12.73 -6.74
CA TYR A 58 -1.07 13.07 -5.47
C TYR A 58 0.15 13.96 -5.66
N ASN A 59 0.38 14.81 -4.67
CA ASN A 59 1.56 15.66 -4.61
C ASN A 59 2.05 15.64 -3.16
N LEU A 60 3.03 14.79 -2.88
CA LEU A 60 3.54 14.54 -1.55
C LEU A 60 4.88 15.24 -1.37
N GLU A 61 4.96 16.10 -0.35
CA GLU A 61 6.23 16.70 0.02
C GLU A 61 7.10 15.67 0.74
N PRO A 62 8.43 15.66 0.49
CA PRO A 62 9.32 14.67 1.13
C PRO A 62 9.24 14.66 2.65
N GLY A 63 9.09 15.84 3.27
CA GLY A 63 8.95 15.92 4.73
C GLY A 63 7.69 15.27 5.23
N ASP A 64 6.58 15.41 4.49
CA ASP A 64 5.30 14.78 4.86
C ASP A 64 5.38 13.26 4.74
N ILE A 65 6.06 12.75 3.71
CA ILE A 65 6.26 11.31 3.52
C ILE A 65 7.06 10.76 4.70
N ARG A 66 8.14 11.43 5.09
CA ARG A 66 8.97 11.01 6.21
C ARG A 66 8.19 11.00 7.50
N ASP A 67 7.45 12.05 7.80
CA ASP A 67 6.66 12.15 9.03
C ASP A 67 5.58 11.08 9.08
N PHE A 68 4.93 10.83 7.95
CA PHE A 68 3.94 9.76 7.84
C PHE A 68 4.56 8.41 8.18
N ALA A 69 5.71 8.07 7.56
CA ALA A 69 6.34 6.80 7.77
C ALA A 69 6.86 6.63 9.20
N GLU A 70 7.41 7.69 9.80
CA GLU A 70 7.91 7.66 11.19
C GLU A 70 6.78 7.45 12.20
N ASN A 71 5.56 7.83 11.87
CA ASN A 71 4.41 7.66 12.75
C ASN A 71 3.67 6.34 12.56
N LEU A 72 4.07 5.53 11.59
CA LEU A 72 3.53 4.19 11.45
C LEU A 72 4.02 3.31 12.58
N ARG A 73 3.15 2.44 13.08
CA ARG A 73 3.45 1.53 14.18
C ARG A 73 3.67 0.12 13.64
N PRO A 74 4.94 -0.32 13.47
CA PRO A 74 5.23 -1.63 12.87
C PRO A 74 4.68 -2.80 13.67
N GLU A 75 4.46 -2.66 14.97
CA GLU A 75 3.91 -3.70 15.82
C GLU A 75 2.50 -4.11 15.40
N TYR A 76 1.80 -3.26 14.64
CA TYR A 76 0.48 -3.59 14.09
C TYR A 76 0.57 -4.19 12.70
N TRP A 77 1.79 -4.40 12.18
CA TRP A 77 2.00 -4.93 10.85
C TRP A 77 2.77 -6.24 10.91
N PRO A 78 2.10 -7.39 10.80
CA PRO A 78 2.81 -8.68 10.83
C PRO A 78 3.84 -8.78 9.71
N PRO A 79 5.02 -9.37 9.98
CA PRO A 79 6.07 -9.50 8.95
C PRO A 79 5.67 -10.32 7.73
N THR A 80 4.62 -11.15 7.84
CA THR A 80 4.11 -11.93 6.73
C THR A 80 3.29 -11.12 5.74
N ASN A 81 2.81 -9.94 6.15
CA ASN A 81 2.00 -9.10 5.29
C ASN A 81 2.84 -8.40 4.23
N ARG A 82 2.27 -8.22 3.05
CA ARG A 82 2.91 -7.52 1.94
C ARG A 82 1.98 -6.46 1.38
N VAL A 83 2.55 -5.34 0.96
CA VAL A 83 1.81 -4.25 0.33
C VAL A 83 2.39 -3.98 -1.04
N ALA A 84 1.56 -4.06 -2.07
CA ALA A 84 1.90 -3.62 -3.41
C ALA A 84 1.23 -2.27 -3.67
N LEU A 85 2.02 -1.30 -4.08
CA LEU A 85 1.54 0.04 -4.45
C LEU A 85 1.58 0.13 -5.97
N VAL A 86 0.43 0.36 -6.60
CA VAL A 86 0.34 0.47 -8.06
C VAL A 86 0.13 1.92 -8.44
N SER A 87 1.07 2.47 -9.19
CA SER A 87 1.10 3.86 -9.60
C SER A 87 0.71 4.02 -11.07
N GLU A 88 0.28 5.23 -11.44
CA GLU A 88 0.30 5.65 -12.83
C GLU A 88 1.72 5.59 -13.38
N PRO A 89 1.89 5.36 -14.71
CA PRO A 89 3.23 5.40 -15.30
C PRO A 89 3.88 6.78 -15.34
N ASP A 90 3.23 7.81 -14.83
CA ASP A 90 3.81 9.15 -14.75
C ASP A 90 5.10 9.12 -13.90
N PRO A 91 6.25 9.60 -14.43
CA PRO A 91 7.52 9.51 -13.71
C PRO A 91 7.51 10.21 -12.35
N GLN A 92 6.82 11.33 -12.23
CA GLN A 92 6.79 12.10 -10.98
C GLN A 92 6.00 11.35 -9.91
N ASP A 93 4.82 10.82 -10.25
CA ASP A 93 3.99 10.09 -9.32
C ASP A 93 4.68 8.80 -8.89
N TYR A 94 5.27 8.08 -9.84
CA TYR A 94 6.02 6.87 -9.54
C TYR A 94 7.20 7.15 -8.60
N SER A 95 7.91 8.25 -8.85
CA SER A 95 9.05 8.65 -8.01
C SER A 95 8.63 8.95 -6.57
N GLN A 96 7.49 9.61 -6.38
CA GLN A 96 6.98 9.88 -5.03
C GLN A 96 6.65 8.60 -4.29
N LEU A 97 6.04 7.63 -4.97
CA LEU A 97 5.74 6.33 -4.35
C LEU A 97 7.01 5.55 -4.04
N CYS A 98 8.05 5.67 -4.86
CA CYS A 98 9.34 5.02 -4.56
C CYS A 98 9.96 5.59 -3.29
N VAL A 99 9.85 6.89 -3.06
CA VAL A 99 10.33 7.51 -1.81
C VAL A 99 9.54 6.97 -0.63
N LEU A 100 8.21 6.92 -0.74
CA LEU A 100 7.36 6.35 0.30
C LEU A 100 7.74 4.89 0.58
N SER A 101 7.95 4.10 -0.47
CA SER A 101 8.33 2.70 -0.35
C SER A 101 9.64 2.53 0.43
N ALA A 102 10.63 3.37 0.18
CA ALA A 102 11.89 3.31 0.90
C ALA A 102 11.70 3.57 2.40
N TYR A 103 10.89 4.55 2.77
CA TYR A 103 10.60 4.82 4.18
C TYR A 103 9.81 3.67 4.82
N LEU A 104 8.86 3.07 4.11
CA LEU A 104 8.11 1.93 4.62
C LEU A 104 9.04 0.73 4.86
N SER A 105 9.99 0.49 3.95
CA SER A 105 10.96 -0.59 4.09
C SER A 105 11.85 -0.38 5.32
N ASN A 106 12.20 0.87 5.63
CA ASN A 106 12.97 1.20 6.83
C ASN A 106 12.17 0.94 8.12
N ARG A 107 10.85 0.85 8.03
CA ARG A 107 9.98 0.50 9.16
C ARG A 107 9.60 -0.98 9.17
N ALA A 108 10.35 -1.81 8.43
CA ALA A 108 10.13 -3.25 8.35
C ALA A 108 8.77 -3.63 7.73
N ILE A 109 8.20 -2.77 6.91
CA ILE A 109 6.98 -3.05 6.16
C ILE A 109 7.39 -3.55 4.78
N ARG A 110 7.08 -4.81 4.48
CA ARG A 110 7.40 -5.41 3.17
C ARG A 110 6.47 -4.83 2.12
N ASN A 111 7.05 -4.09 1.18
CA ASN A 111 6.28 -3.39 0.16
C ASN A 111 7.10 -3.25 -1.12
N ALA A 112 6.40 -2.98 -2.23
CA ALA A 112 7.02 -2.65 -3.51
C ALA A 112 6.08 -1.78 -4.33
N VAL A 113 6.65 -1.04 -5.29
CA VAL A 113 5.90 -0.14 -6.17
C VAL A 113 5.91 -0.71 -7.59
N PHE A 114 4.74 -0.69 -8.24
CA PHE A 114 4.57 -1.25 -9.58
C PHE A 114 3.86 -0.24 -10.48
N LYS A 115 4.07 -0.37 -11.78
CA LYS A 115 3.44 0.49 -12.80
C LYS A 115 2.18 -0.16 -13.39
N ASP A 116 1.91 -1.41 -13.06
CA ASP A 116 0.72 -2.12 -13.54
C ASP A 116 0.25 -3.15 -12.51
N THR A 117 -1.02 -3.46 -12.59
CA THR A 117 -1.66 -4.38 -11.64
C THR A 117 -1.16 -5.82 -11.81
N LYS A 118 -0.90 -6.24 -13.04
CA LYS A 118 -0.49 -7.62 -13.31
C LYS A 118 0.83 -7.96 -12.62
N THR A 119 1.82 -7.08 -12.73
CA THR A 119 3.12 -7.28 -12.08
C THR A 119 2.97 -7.27 -10.56
N ALA A 120 2.13 -6.38 -10.03
CA ALA A 120 1.86 -6.30 -8.61
C ALA A 120 1.22 -7.59 -8.08
N VAL A 121 0.22 -8.11 -8.78
CA VAL A 121 -0.46 -9.35 -8.39
C VAL A 121 0.52 -10.53 -8.40
N ASN A 122 1.38 -10.60 -9.43
CA ASN A 122 2.40 -11.65 -9.50
C ASN A 122 3.36 -11.60 -8.32
N TRP A 123 3.79 -10.40 -7.93
CA TRP A 123 4.66 -10.24 -6.77
C TRP A 123 3.98 -10.66 -5.47
N LEU A 124 2.70 -10.29 -5.30
CA LEU A 124 1.93 -10.67 -4.12
C LEU A 124 1.72 -12.19 -4.04
N ALA A 125 1.66 -12.85 -5.18
CA ALA A 125 1.44 -14.30 -5.25
C ALA A 125 2.71 -15.12 -5.01
N GLU A 126 3.89 -14.50 -4.99
CA GLU A 126 5.13 -15.21 -4.75
C GLU A 126 5.14 -15.87 -3.38
N ILE A 127 5.56 -17.12 -3.36
CA ILE A 127 5.72 -17.90 -2.14
C ILE A 127 7.19 -17.77 -1.72
N MET A 128 7.38 -17.38 -0.48
CA MET A 128 8.74 -17.32 0.07
C MET A 128 8.94 -18.31 1.18
#